data_4ac3a129dd83e663f0afa0abd7e63688
#
_entry.id   4ac3a129dd83e663f0afa0abd7e63688
#
_cell.length_a   1.000
_cell.length_b   1.000
_cell.length_c   1.000
_cell.angle_alpha   90.00
_cell.angle_beta   90.00
_cell.angle_gamma   90.00
#
_symmetry.space_group_name_H-M   'P 1'
#
loop_
_entity.id
_entity.type
_entity.pdbx_description
1 polymer ?
#
loop_
_entity_poly.entity_id
_entity_poly.type
_entity_poly.pdbx_seq_one_letter_code
_entity_poly.pdbx_strand_id
1 'polypeptide(L)'
;MSKKMIVRNRLLEFKDTYIYQDTKYFKMSLDSVLLANFVTINLRDKKILDIATGNAPIPMLLFYRTKAQIYGIEIQKEVYLLGRISIKENKMNSRISLINDDAHNLPNIFNAESFDVITCNPPYFKNINSKFQNNNKIKAMA
;
A
#
# COMPACT_ATOMS: atom_id res chain seq x y z
N MET A 1 6.58 13.30 -23.41
CA MET A 1 6.33 13.32 -21.94
C MET A 1 4.90 12.94 -21.68
N SER A 2 4.66 11.84 -20.96
CA SER A 2 3.31 11.54 -20.50
C SER A 2 2.90 12.55 -19.44
N LYS A 3 1.78 13.20 -19.68
CA LYS A 3 1.21 14.18 -18.77
C LYS A 3 0.83 13.47 -17.47
N LYS A 4 1.32 13.96 -16.33
CA LYS A 4 0.89 13.50 -15.02
C LYS A 4 -0.62 13.72 -14.90
N MET A 5 -1.36 12.64 -14.67
CA MET A 5 -2.81 12.72 -14.52
C MET A 5 -3.24 11.94 -13.28
N ILE A 6 -3.66 12.67 -12.28
CA ILE A 6 -4.25 12.09 -11.08
C ILE A 6 -5.72 11.82 -11.35
N VAL A 7 -6.15 10.60 -11.13
CA VAL A 7 -7.52 10.15 -11.29
C VAL A 7 -8.07 9.64 -9.96
N ARG A 8 -9.34 9.86 -9.75
CA ARG A 8 -10.09 9.35 -8.59
C ARG A 8 -10.97 8.21 -9.05
N ASN A 9 -10.68 7.01 -8.61
CA ASN A 9 -11.43 5.81 -8.97
C ASN A 9 -12.17 5.24 -7.77
N ARG A 10 -13.30 4.60 -8.04
CA ARG A 10 -14.02 3.86 -7.01
C ARG A 10 -13.21 2.61 -6.65
N LEU A 11 -13.07 2.35 -5.36
CA LEU A 11 -12.50 1.10 -4.87
C LEU A 11 -13.52 -0.03 -5.10
N LEU A 12 -13.10 -1.12 -5.74
CA LEU A 12 -13.98 -2.06 -6.44
C LEU A 12 -15.19 -2.58 -5.67
N GLU A 13 -15.06 -2.89 -4.40
CA GLU A 13 -16.14 -3.56 -3.65
C GLU A 13 -16.92 -2.62 -2.72
N PHE A 14 -16.55 -1.36 -2.64
CA PHE A 14 -17.12 -0.43 -1.66
C PHE A 14 -17.64 0.83 -2.34
N LYS A 15 -18.94 0.98 -2.38
CA LYS A 15 -19.63 1.99 -3.18
C LYS A 15 -19.16 3.43 -2.96
N ASP A 16 -18.88 3.81 -1.75
CA ASP A 16 -18.54 5.19 -1.38
C ASP A 16 -17.06 5.37 -1.02
N THR A 17 -16.24 4.39 -1.40
CA THR A 17 -14.81 4.43 -1.14
C THR A 17 -14.06 4.68 -2.44
N TYR A 18 -13.19 5.69 -2.43
CA TYR A 18 -12.45 6.12 -3.61
C TYR A 18 -10.94 6.06 -3.35
N ILE A 19 -10.19 5.78 -4.39
CA ILE A 19 -8.74 5.75 -4.38
C ILE A 19 -8.18 6.72 -5.43
N TYR A 20 -7.19 7.51 -5.03
CA TYR A 20 -6.47 8.39 -5.93
C TYR A 20 -5.26 7.69 -6.53
N GLN A 21 -5.12 7.77 -7.83
CA GLN A 21 -4.07 7.14 -8.60
C GLN A 21 -3.46 8.13 -9.59
N ASP A 22 -2.16 8.02 -9.83
CA ASP A 22 -1.50 8.69 -10.94
C ASP A 22 -1.37 7.70 -12.10
N THR A 23 -1.82 8.05 -13.27
CA THR A 23 -1.76 7.19 -14.46
C THR A 23 -0.33 6.83 -14.87
N LYS A 24 0.65 7.57 -14.37
CA LYS A 24 2.08 7.30 -14.56
C LYS A 24 2.59 6.12 -13.73
N TYR A 25 1.94 5.85 -12.59
CA TYR A 25 2.30 4.77 -11.67
C TYR A 25 1.33 3.60 -11.80
N PHE A 26 1.57 2.55 -11.05
CA PHE A 26 0.71 1.37 -11.06
C PHE A 26 -0.70 1.71 -10.60
N LYS A 27 -1.67 1.31 -11.40
CA LYS A 27 -3.06 1.27 -10.96
C LYS A 27 -3.26 0.10 -10.01
N MET A 28 -4.24 0.23 -9.11
CA MET A 28 -4.66 -0.89 -8.27
C MET A 28 -4.96 -2.11 -9.15
N SER A 29 -4.33 -3.22 -8.83
CA SER A 29 -4.47 -4.46 -9.58
C SER A 29 -5.47 -5.42 -8.91
N LEU A 30 -5.92 -6.41 -9.67
CA LEU A 30 -6.67 -7.53 -9.13
C LEU A 30 -5.90 -8.26 -8.02
N ASP A 31 -4.57 -8.31 -8.12
CA ASP A 31 -3.71 -8.95 -7.11
C ASP A 31 -3.86 -8.30 -5.73
N SER A 32 -3.97 -6.97 -5.67
CA SER A 32 -4.23 -6.25 -4.42
C SER A 32 -5.57 -6.64 -3.80
N VAL A 33 -6.60 -6.73 -4.62
CA VAL A 33 -7.95 -7.15 -4.16
C VAL A 33 -7.92 -8.59 -3.67
N LEU A 34 -7.29 -9.49 -4.41
CA LEU A 34 -7.17 -10.89 -4.03
C LEU A 34 -6.39 -11.06 -2.73
N LEU A 35 -5.25 -10.40 -2.60
CA LEU A 35 -4.44 -10.46 -1.38
C LEU A 35 -5.24 -9.94 -0.18
N ALA A 36 -5.89 -8.80 -0.30
CA ALA A 36 -6.69 -8.23 0.77
C ALA A 36 -7.87 -9.10 1.20
N ASN A 37 -8.42 -9.90 0.28
CA ASN A 37 -9.52 -10.82 0.57
C ASN A 37 -9.05 -12.16 1.13
N PHE A 38 -7.89 -12.65 0.70
CA PHE A 38 -7.41 -13.99 1.08
C PHE A 38 -6.51 -13.99 2.32
N VAL A 39 -5.92 -12.87 2.71
CA VAL A 39 -5.10 -12.82 3.91
C VAL A 39 -5.93 -13.18 5.15
N THR A 40 -5.38 -14.05 5.98
CA THR A 40 -6.02 -14.45 7.23
C THR A 40 -5.82 -13.37 8.29
N ILE A 41 -6.91 -12.86 8.83
CA ILE A 41 -6.90 -11.90 9.94
C ILE A 41 -7.80 -12.45 11.03
N ASN A 42 -7.25 -12.57 12.23
CA ASN A 42 -7.98 -13.04 13.41
C ASN A 42 -8.59 -11.85 14.16
N LEU A 43 -9.66 -12.10 14.91
CA LEU A 43 -10.31 -11.07 15.70
C LEU A 43 -9.41 -10.45 16.79
N ARG A 44 -8.37 -11.16 17.18
CA ARG A 44 -7.38 -10.71 18.18
C ARG A 44 -6.22 -9.92 17.59
N ASP A 45 -6.09 -9.90 16.29
CA ASP A 45 -5.00 -9.19 15.62
C ASP A 45 -5.15 -7.68 15.85
N LYS A 46 -4.08 -7.04 16.27
CA LYS A 46 -4.07 -5.63 16.68
C LYS A 46 -3.32 -4.73 15.74
N LYS A 47 -2.30 -5.26 15.04
CA LYS A 47 -1.43 -4.48 14.15
C LYS A 47 -1.15 -5.24 12.87
N ILE A 48 -1.38 -4.57 11.76
CA ILE A 48 -1.13 -5.07 10.40
C ILE A 48 -0.18 -4.12 9.70
N LEU A 49 0.77 -4.67 8.95
CA LEU A 49 1.70 -3.91 8.12
C LEU A 49 1.55 -4.33 6.67
N ASP A 50 1.40 -3.37 5.77
CA ASP A 50 1.48 -3.57 4.32
C ASP A 50 2.79 -2.96 3.79
N ILE A 51 3.68 -3.81 3.30
CA ILE A 51 4.97 -3.40 2.74
C ILE A 51 4.79 -3.09 1.25
N ALA A 52 5.45 -2.05 0.76
CA ALA A 52 5.28 -1.54 -0.60
C ALA A 52 3.79 -1.22 -0.89
N THR A 53 3.20 -0.45 0.01
CA THR A 53 1.75 -0.23 0.04
C THR A 53 1.23 0.60 -1.13
N GLY A 54 2.11 1.29 -1.84
CA GLY A 54 1.72 2.17 -2.94
C GLY A 54 0.81 3.31 -2.47
N ASN A 55 -0.27 3.52 -3.17
CA ASN A 55 -1.33 4.46 -2.81
C ASN A 55 -2.36 3.87 -1.84
N ALA A 56 -2.01 2.80 -1.15
CA ALA A 56 -2.72 2.15 -0.05
C ALA A 56 -4.01 1.39 -0.39
N PRO A 57 -4.12 0.68 -1.53
CA PRO A 57 -5.31 -0.12 -1.80
C PRO A 57 -5.53 -1.24 -0.78
N ILE A 58 -4.49 -1.97 -0.41
CA ILE A 58 -4.59 -3.08 0.56
C ILE A 58 -5.01 -2.57 1.95
N PRO A 59 -4.36 -1.58 2.55
CA PRO A 59 -4.85 -1.01 3.82
C PRO A 59 -6.30 -0.57 3.78
N MET A 60 -6.74 0.07 2.71
CA MET A 60 -8.12 0.53 2.58
C MET A 60 -9.12 -0.62 2.48
N LEU A 61 -8.79 -1.68 1.76
CA LEU A 61 -9.62 -2.90 1.68
C LEU A 61 -9.66 -3.63 3.03
N LEU A 62 -8.53 -3.73 3.72
CA LEU A 62 -8.44 -4.37 5.03
C LEU A 62 -9.19 -3.60 6.11
N PHE A 63 -9.33 -2.28 5.97
CA PHE A 63 -10.03 -1.43 6.93
C PHE A 63 -11.43 -1.94 7.27
N TYR A 64 -12.13 -2.52 6.29
CA TYR A 64 -13.47 -3.05 6.46
C TYR A 64 -13.51 -4.45 7.07
N ARG A 65 -12.37 -5.16 7.09
CA ARG A 65 -12.27 -6.54 7.55
C ARG A 65 -11.80 -6.67 9.01
N THR A 66 -11.26 -5.61 9.57
CA THR A 66 -10.62 -5.66 10.90
C THR A 66 -10.79 -4.36 11.66
N LYS A 67 -10.65 -4.41 12.96
CA LYS A 67 -10.53 -3.24 13.84
C LYS A 67 -9.07 -2.92 14.20
N ALA A 68 -8.11 -3.68 13.69
CA ALA A 68 -6.70 -3.49 13.94
C ALA A 68 -6.20 -2.13 13.42
N GLN A 69 -5.08 -1.67 13.98
CA GLN A 69 -4.28 -0.59 13.41
C GLN A 69 -3.56 -1.12 12.19
N ILE A 70 -3.63 -0.40 11.08
CA ILE A 70 -3.04 -0.78 9.81
C ILE A 70 -1.98 0.24 9.44
N TYR A 71 -0.78 -0.24 9.16
CA TYR A 71 0.35 0.58 8.72
C TYR A 71 0.71 0.20 7.29
N GLY A 72 1.02 1.18 6.47
CA GLY A 72 1.57 0.99 5.14
C GLY A 72 2.88 1.74 5.00
N ILE A 73 3.88 1.12 4.40
CA ILE A 73 5.14 1.77 4.10
C ILE A 73 5.36 1.83 2.59
N GLU A 74 5.68 3.03 2.10
CA GLU A 74 5.91 3.33 0.69
C GLU A 74 7.09 4.26 0.54
N ILE A 75 8.06 3.87 -0.27
CA ILE A 75 9.27 4.64 -0.47
C ILE A 75 9.08 5.81 -1.44
N GLN A 76 8.20 5.66 -2.43
CA GLN A 76 7.95 6.70 -3.41
C GLN A 76 7.03 7.77 -2.83
N LYS A 77 7.59 8.94 -2.53
CA LYS A 77 6.87 10.04 -1.88
C LYS A 77 5.59 10.45 -2.62
N GLU A 78 5.63 10.52 -3.94
CA GLU A 78 4.46 10.94 -4.73
C GLU A 78 3.30 9.94 -4.62
N VAL A 79 3.60 8.67 -4.62
CA VAL A 79 2.60 7.59 -4.47
C VAL A 79 2.06 7.56 -3.03
N TYR A 80 2.94 7.67 -2.05
CA TYR A 80 2.58 7.80 -0.64
C TYR A 80 1.60 8.96 -0.38
N LEU A 81 1.84 10.13 -0.99
CA LEU A 81 0.96 11.29 -0.84
C LEU A 81 -0.45 11.03 -1.39
N LEU A 82 -0.57 10.31 -2.50
CA LEU A 82 -1.87 9.89 -3.04
C LEU A 82 -2.61 8.96 -2.07
N GLY A 83 -1.90 8.04 -1.45
CA GLY A 83 -2.43 7.18 -0.41
C GLY A 83 -2.96 7.97 0.78
N ARG A 84 -2.21 8.96 1.24
CA ARG A 84 -2.65 9.85 2.34
C ARG A 84 -3.93 10.59 2.01
N ILE A 85 -4.04 11.13 0.81
CA ILE A 85 -5.24 11.82 0.35
C ILE A 85 -6.43 10.87 0.37
N SER A 86 -6.28 9.67 -0.18
CA SER A 86 -7.34 8.65 -0.22
C SER A 86 -7.82 8.28 1.18
N ILE A 87 -6.89 8.02 2.09
CA ILE A 87 -7.21 7.63 3.47
C ILE A 87 -7.96 8.75 4.20
N LYS A 88 -7.50 9.99 4.06
CA LYS A 88 -8.15 11.14 4.69
C LYS A 88 -9.55 11.38 4.14
N GLU A 89 -9.73 11.34 2.82
CA GLU A 89 -11.04 11.56 2.20
C GLU A 89 -12.05 10.47 2.56
N ASN A 90 -11.61 9.23 2.70
CA ASN A 90 -12.48 8.13 3.12
C ASN A 90 -12.63 8.03 4.64
N LYS A 91 -12.08 8.97 5.40
CA LYS A 91 -12.16 9.01 6.88
C LYS A 91 -11.60 7.75 7.55
N MET A 92 -10.52 7.22 7.00
CA MET A 92 -9.87 5.99 7.47
C MET A 92 -8.62 6.27 8.31
N ASN A 93 -8.24 7.53 8.48
CA ASN A 93 -7.02 7.93 9.17
C ASN A 93 -7.01 7.66 10.68
N SER A 94 -8.14 7.27 11.27
CA SER A 94 -8.19 6.82 12.67
C SER A 94 -7.48 5.47 12.89
N ARG A 95 -7.40 4.61 11.86
CA ARG A 95 -6.80 3.28 11.97
C ARG A 95 -5.77 2.94 10.89
N ILE A 96 -5.63 3.78 9.86
CA ILE A 96 -4.60 3.59 8.83
C ILE A 96 -3.58 4.71 8.94
N SER A 97 -2.32 4.33 9.08
CA SER A 97 -1.16 5.23 9.10
C SER A 97 -0.19 4.85 7.99
N LEU A 98 0.16 5.81 7.15
CA LEU A 98 1.14 5.59 6.10
C LEU A 98 2.48 6.21 6.47
N ILE A 99 3.55 5.54 6.07
CA ILE A 99 4.93 5.92 6.33
C ILE A 99 5.63 6.04 4.98
N ASN A 100 6.28 7.18 4.75
CA ASN A 100 7.13 7.38 3.59
C ASN A 100 8.58 7.07 3.96
N ASP A 101 8.99 5.84 3.76
CA ASP A 101 10.35 5.39 4.07
C ASP A 101 10.65 4.11 3.29
N ASP A 102 11.94 3.72 3.33
CA ASP A 102 12.39 2.43 2.86
C ASP A 102 12.02 1.34 3.87
N ALA A 103 11.49 0.23 3.38
CA ALA A 103 11.15 -0.92 4.23
C ALA A 103 12.35 -1.48 5.02
N HIS A 104 13.58 -1.27 4.54
CA HIS A 104 14.79 -1.63 5.27
C HIS A 104 14.96 -0.87 6.59
N ASN A 105 14.30 0.28 6.74
CA ASN A 105 14.31 1.08 7.96
C ASN A 105 13.25 0.65 8.99
N LEU A 106 12.43 -0.33 8.70
CA LEU A 106 11.39 -0.82 9.61
C LEU A 106 11.93 -1.17 11.02
N PRO A 107 13.11 -1.79 11.17
CA PRO A 107 13.67 -2.06 12.50
C PRO A 107 13.96 -0.81 13.34
N ASN A 108 14.12 0.35 12.70
CA ASN A 108 14.31 1.63 13.38
C ASN A 108 12.99 2.34 13.70
N ILE A 109 11.90 1.93 13.08
CA ILE A 109 10.56 2.53 13.23
C ILE A 109 9.73 1.73 14.22
N PHE A 110 9.81 0.41 14.17
CA PHE A 110 9.04 -0.50 15.00
C PHE A 110 9.93 -1.50 15.71
N ASN A 111 9.51 -1.94 16.88
CA ASN A 111 10.15 -3.04 17.58
C ASN A 111 9.94 -4.36 16.83
N ALA A 112 10.84 -5.32 17.05
CA ALA A 112 10.66 -6.67 16.54
C ALA A 112 9.32 -7.25 16.99
N GLU A 113 8.73 -8.09 16.16
CA GLU A 113 7.45 -8.78 16.45
C GLU A 113 6.27 -7.83 16.74
N SER A 114 6.30 -6.60 16.17
CA SER A 114 5.24 -5.61 16.40
C SER A 114 3.94 -5.92 15.66
N PHE A 115 3.97 -6.75 14.62
CA PHE A 115 2.83 -6.97 13.74
C PHE A 115 2.30 -8.40 13.83
N ASP A 116 0.97 -8.51 13.84
CA ASP A 116 0.29 -9.80 13.79
C ASP A 116 0.16 -10.33 12.37
N VAL A 117 0.03 -9.42 11.40
CA VAL A 117 -0.10 -9.74 9.97
C VAL A 117 0.79 -8.81 9.16
N ILE A 118 1.47 -9.37 8.19
CA ILE A 118 2.25 -8.59 7.21
C ILE A 118 1.80 -9.00 5.81
N THR A 119 1.48 -8.01 4.98
CA THR A 119 1.17 -8.19 3.57
C THR A 119 2.22 -7.50 2.72
N CYS A 120 2.44 -8.00 1.53
CA CYS A 120 3.33 -7.39 0.55
C CYS A 120 2.90 -7.78 -0.86
N ASN A 121 2.53 -6.80 -1.64
CA ASN A 121 2.25 -6.99 -3.07
C ASN A 121 3.14 -6.03 -3.87
N PRO A 122 4.44 -6.34 -4.01
CA PRO A 122 5.35 -5.48 -4.74
C PRO A 122 5.01 -5.48 -6.23
N PRO A 123 5.25 -4.38 -6.95
CA PRO A 123 5.04 -4.36 -8.39
C PRO A 123 6.00 -5.33 -9.07
N TYR A 124 5.45 -6.18 -9.93
CA TYR A 124 6.21 -7.12 -10.74
C TYR A 124 6.59 -6.46 -12.05
N PHE A 125 7.88 -6.19 -12.25
CA PHE A 125 8.39 -5.80 -13.56
C PHE A 125 8.75 -7.05 -14.34
N LYS A 126 8.18 -7.22 -15.54
CA LYS A 126 8.72 -8.19 -16.48
C LYS A 126 10.18 -7.81 -16.76
N ASN A 127 11.07 -8.77 -16.59
CA ASN A 127 12.49 -8.63 -16.88
C ASN A 127 12.71 -8.35 -18.38
N ILE A 128 12.72 -7.07 -18.75
CA ILE A 128 13.07 -6.69 -20.10
C ILE A 128 14.59 -6.47 -20.21
N ASN A 129 15.27 -6.14 -19.10
CA ASN A 129 16.73 -6.02 -19.06
C ASN A 129 17.26 -6.26 -17.64
N SER A 130 18.09 -7.29 -17.49
CA SER A 130 18.78 -7.59 -16.24
C SER A 130 19.65 -6.44 -15.69
N LYS A 131 20.04 -5.50 -16.56
CA LYS A 131 20.79 -4.31 -16.17
C LYS A 131 19.95 -3.29 -15.39
N PHE A 132 18.63 -3.30 -15.52
CA PHE A 132 17.74 -2.40 -14.76
C PHE A 132 17.37 -2.93 -13.38
N GLN A 133 17.62 -4.20 -13.10
CA GLN A 133 17.33 -4.78 -11.77
C GLN A 133 18.21 -4.22 -10.64
N ASN A 134 19.34 -3.62 -10.99
CA ASN A 134 20.22 -2.95 -10.03
C ASN A 134 19.86 -1.48 -9.79
N ASN A 135 18.81 -0.99 -10.41
CA ASN A 135 18.35 0.37 -10.16
C ASN A 135 17.69 0.52 -8.80
N ASN A 136 17.89 1.68 -8.22
CA ASN A 136 17.31 2.08 -6.93
C ASN A 136 15.79 1.81 -6.83
N LYS A 137 15.08 1.72 -7.95
CA LYS A 137 13.65 1.40 -7.98
C LYS A 137 13.32 -0.01 -7.48
N ILE A 138 14.12 -1.02 -7.84
CA ILE A 138 13.88 -2.39 -7.39
C ILE A 138 14.30 -2.56 -5.93
N LYS A 139 15.41 -1.92 -5.52
CA LYS A 139 15.79 -1.85 -4.11
C LYS A 139 14.73 -1.12 -3.27
N ALA A 140 14.03 -0.16 -3.87
CA ALA A 140 12.97 0.58 -3.25
C ALA A 140 11.69 -0.23 -3.02
N MET A 141 11.48 -1.28 -3.80
CA MET A 141 10.27 -2.11 -3.79
C MET A 141 10.49 -3.45 -3.08
N ALA A 142 11.71 -3.78 -2.83
CA ALA A 142 12.10 -4.97 -2.06
C ALA A 142 12.25 -4.60 -0.59
#